data_c3bce00dfbc46e09617cdca503afea81
#
_entry.id   c3bce00dfbc46e09617cdca503afea81
#
_cell.length_a   1.000
_cell.length_b   1.000
_cell.length_c   1.000
_cell.angle_alpha   90.00
_cell.angle_beta   90.00
_cell.angle_gamma   90.00
#
_symmetry.space_group_name_H-M   'P 1'
#
loop_
_entity.id
_entity.type
_entity.pdbx_description
1 polymer ?
#
loop_
_entity_poly.entity_id
_entity_poly.type
_entity_poly.pdbx_seq_one_letter_code
_entity_poly.pdbx_strand_id
1 'polypeptide(L)'
;QHRIHREQIMEAFWPDQDVELAGANLRKAIHFARRAMGTQDLITVTREIVAFADEVQLETDMERFEAAAKQALRSGDPVECEAAADLYGGILLPDDRFLEWLDAPRERLQQLYAAVLRKGRLWRRLIALDPTDEEAQRALMQAALDAGNRGEAIRQFDQLRERLHAELGVGPSKASIELYERALALSGAEPASPAERIRASLAWALVHLQSGEFDKAAELARETRAQALDGGLAREVGEAGAVLGLTAHMQGRWPELFRSEFTEWVRSRDEFVPAVFDGHLCLAEFCLCDAKGHAAIAQSAQELMCVAEDADSAAGRALAGLILGEIARCAGDLDEAETHLNEAERLHSGANALSGRVLVLERLAEIALARGQKWQAGRLVQRALGDATQSWLSNHLLLRLQALAVRAATTPEKVEDAILTGDRLLTPGACQPCSMGLRIASAVALTQAGEMEQVDRRLNEAERIAGMWQGGPWAAALWEARGIQRQAQSNKVRALAAFAEAAARYEDLGRPLDQSRCLERMAAVMPAAGA
;
A
#
# COMPACT_ATOMS: atom_id res chain seq x y z
N GLN A 1 17.48 36.19 -5.38
CA GLN A 1 17.91 36.77 -6.68
C GLN A 1 17.09 36.06 -7.77
N HIS A 2 16.22 36.80 -8.44
CA HIS A 2 15.33 36.28 -9.48
C HIS A 2 16.09 36.13 -10.83
N ARG A 3 17.11 35.28 -10.82
CA ARG A 3 17.98 35.00 -11.98
C ARG A 3 18.07 33.49 -12.19
N ILE A 4 17.83 33.02 -13.41
CA ILE A 4 17.85 31.60 -13.76
C ILE A 4 18.56 31.42 -15.10
N HIS A 5 19.34 30.35 -15.25
CA HIS A 5 19.96 30.00 -16.50
C HIS A 5 18.91 29.56 -17.53
N ARG A 6 19.02 30.05 -18.76
CA ARG A 6 18.05 29.76 -19.80
C ARG A 6 17.88 28.25 -20.07
N GLU A 7 18.95 27.49 -19.94
CA GLU A 7 18.91 26.03 -20.12
C GLU A 7 18.07 25.37 -19.02
N GLN A 8 18.14 25.83 -17.78
CA GLN A 8 17.30 25.32 -16.69
C GLN A 8 15.81 25.58 -16.96
N ILE A 9 15.47 26.74 -17.55
CA ILE A 9 14.10 27.00 -17.94
C ILE A 9 13.69 26.08 -19.09
N MET A 10 14.55 25.88 -20.08
CA MET A 10 14.26 25.03 -21.22
C MET A 10 14.09 23.57 -20.79
N GLU A 11 14.94 23.07 -19.91
CA GLU A 11 14.86 21.72 -19.34
C GLU A 11 13.58 21.53 -18.50
N ALA A 12 13.21 22.52 -17.70
CA ALA A 12 12.00 22.45 -16.86
C ALA A 12 10.69 22.45 -17.67
N PHE A 13 10.62 23.22 -18.77
CA PHE A 13 9.37 23.38 -19.53
C PHE A 13 9.31 22.56 -20.83
N TRP A 14 10.45 22.16 -21.39
CA TRP A 14 10.51 21.41 -22.66
C TRP A 14 11.64 20.37 -22.64
N PRO A 15 11.63 19.41 -21.68
CA PRO A 15 12.72 18.45 -21.49
C PRO A 15 12.96 17.55 -22.71
N ASP A 16 11.91 17.27 -23.48
CA ASP A 16 11.96 16.36 -24.63
C ASP A 16 12.23 17.07 -25.98
N GLN A 17 12.50 18.37 -25.98
CA GLN A 17 12.72 19.15 -27.20
C GLN A 17 14.21 19.42 -27.42
N ASP A 18 14.59 19.52 -28.69
CA ASP A 18 15.94 19.98 -29.03
C ASP A 18 16.18 21.45 -28.59
N VAL A 19 17.46 21.79 -28.38
CA VAL A 19 17.86 23.10 -27.81
C VAL A 19 17.41 24.29 -28.68
N GLU A 20 17.30 24.11 -30.01
CA GLU A 20 16.90 25.19 -30.91
C GLU A 20 15.40 25.45 -30.78
N LEU A 21 14.58 24.38 -30.74
CA LEU A 21 13.13 24.45 -30.59
C LEU A 21 12.74 24.96 -29.20
N ALA A 22 13.35 24.40 -28.14
CA ALA A 22 13.17 24.86 -26.77
C ALA A 22 13.55 26.35 -26.62
N GLY A 23 14.66 26.79 -27.23
CA GLY A 23 15.07 28.18 -27.27
C GLY A 23 14.10 29.10 -28.01
N ALA A 24 13.46 28.62 -29.08
CA ALA A 24 12.42 29.36 -29.79
C ALA A 24 11.17 29.51 -28.91
N ASN A 25 10.75 28.44 -28.24
CA ASN A 25 9.62 28.44 -27.29
C ASN A 25 9.89 29.37 -26.11
N LEU A 26 11.10 29.37 -25.55
CA LEU A 26 11.49 30.28 -24.48
C LEU A 26 11.37 31.75 -24.90
N ARG A 27 11.88 32.11 -26.09
CA ARG A 27 11.73 33.49 -26.62
C ARG A 27 10.26 33.91 -26.75
N LYS A 28 9.41 32.99 -27.23
CA LYS A 28 7.97 33.20 -27.36
C LYS A 28 7.31 33.38 -25.98
N ALA A 29 7.64 32.52 -25.02
CA ALA A 29 7.14 32.59 -23.65
C ALA A 29 7.51 33.93 -22.97
N ILE A 30 8.77 34.37 -23.09
CA ILE A 30 9.24 35.65 -22.59
C ILE A 30 8.49 36.80 -23.24
N HIS A 31 8.23 36.75 -24.54
CA HIS A 31 7.46 37.78 -25.23
C HIS A 31 6.03 37.87 -24.65
N PHE A 32 5.35 36.75 -24.45
CA PHE A 32 4.02 36.75 -23.84
C PHE A 32 4.03 37.20 -22.38
N ALA A 33 5.03 36.81 -21.59
CA ALA A 33 5.20 37.23 -20.21
C ALA A 33 5.35 38.77 -20.12
N ARG A 34 6.25 39.35 -20.93
CA ARG A 34 6.41 40.81 -21.02
C ARG A 34 5.11 41.54 -21.41
N ARG A 35 4.36 40.98 -22.37
CA ARG A 35 3.07 41.53 -22.80
C ARG A 35 2.02 41.46 -21.68
N ALA A 36 1.97 40.34 -20.95
CA ALA A 36 1.04 40.15 -19.82
C ALA A 36 1.34 41.14 -18.68
N MET A 37 2.61 41.42 -18.42
CA MET A 37 3.05 42.39 -17.41
C MET A 37 2.96 43.85 -17.85
N GLY A 38 2.59 44.12 -19.09
CA GLY A 38 2.38 45.46 -19.63
C GLY A 38 3.66 46.28 -19.93
N THR A 39 4.84 45.72 -19.76
CA THR A 39 6.12 46.38 -20.04
C THR A 39 7.18 45.38 -20.53
N GLN A 40 8.09 45.83 -21.40
CA GLN A 40 9.16 45.01 -21.95
C GLN A 40 10.42 44.98 -21.06
N ASP A 41 10.58 45.93 -20.17
CA ASP A 41 11.82 46.16 -19.43
C ASP A 41 11.92 45.33 -18.13
N LEU A 42 10.83 44.70 -17.69
CA LEU A 42 10.80 43.90 -16.46
C LEU A 42 11.59 42.60 -16.52
N ILE A 43 11.66 41.96 -17.71
CA ILE A 43 12.45 40.73 -17.90
C ILE A 43 13.67 41.05 -18.76
N THR A 44 14.84 40.90 -18.21
CA THR A 44 16.11 40.99 -18.93
C THR A 44 16.57 39.61 -19.40
N VAL A 45 17.12 39.56 -20.60
CA VAL A 45 17.59 38.31 -21.20
C VAL A 45 19.00 38.55 -21.73
N THR A 46 19.96 37.85 -21.19
CA THR A 46 21.32 37.76 -21.72
C THR A 46 21.48 36.46 -22.55
N ARG A 47 22.70 36.20 -23.01
CA ARG A 47 22.96 34.93 -23.72
C ARG A 47 22.65 33.68 -22.88
N GLU A 48 22.80 33.75 -21.58
CA GLU A 48 22.76 32.60 -20.67
C GLU A 48 21.70 32.73 -19.56
N ILE A 49 21.31 33.98 -19.21
CA ILE A 49 20.46 34.20 -18.03
C ILE A 49 19.19 34.97 -18.43
N VAL A 50 18.07 34.52 -17.86
CA VAL A 50 16.80 35.23 -17.80
C VAL A 50 16.64 35.75 -16.37
N ALA A 51 16.36 37.04 -16.20
CA ALA A 51 16.24 37.64 -14.91
C ALA A 51 15.14 38.74 -14.92
N PHE A 52 14.61 39.07 -13.78
CA PHE A 52 13.90 40.34 -13.61
C PHE A 52 14.93 41.49 -13.53
N ALA A 53 14.54 42.66 -14.01
CA ALA A 53 15.41 43.84 -13.96
C ALA A 53 15.76 44.18 -12.51
N ASP A 54 17.02 44.59 -12.26
CA ASP A 54 17.55 44.82 -10.91
C ASP A 54 16.79 45.98 -10.17
N GLU A 55 16.10 46.83 -10.90
CA GLU A 55 15.32 47.94 -10.38
C GLU A 55 13.89 47.54 -9.93
N VAL A 56 13.49 46.28 -10.21
CA VAL A 56 12.16 45.78 -9.90
C VAL A 56 12.17 45.09 -8.55
N GLN A 57 11.44 45.62 -7.60
CA GLN A 57 11.08 44.89 -6.39
C GLN A 57 9.96 43.90 -6.71
N LEU A 58 10.32 42.69 -7.03
CA LEU A 58 9.37 41.60 -7.20
C LEU A 58 9.18 40.92 -5.86
N GLU A 59 7.96 40.87 -5.39
CA GLU A 59 7.55 40.12 -4.23
C GLU A 59 6.42 39.17 -4.66
N THR A 60 6.63 37.88 -4.49
CA THR A 60 5.61 36.86 -4.76
C THR A 60 4.80 36.57 -3.49
N ASP A 61 3.57 36.11 -3.66
CA ASP A 61 2.74 35.61 -2.55
C ASP A 61 3.43 34.48 -1.78
N MET A 62 4.14 33.59 -2.51
CA MET A 62 4.97 32.54 -1.95
C MET A 62 6.07 33.09 -1.02
N GLU A 63 6.83 34.11 -1.47
CA GLU A 63 7.90 34.71 -0.67
C GLU A 63 7.35 35.45 0.57
N ARG A 64 6.21 36.14 0.43
CA ARG A 64 5.52 36.75 1.56
C ARG A 64 5.10 35.71 2.59
N PHE A 65 4.48 34.61 2.14
CA PHE A 65 4.13 33.50 3.02
C PHE A 65 5.37 32.90 3.70
N GLU A 66 6.43 32.58 2.94
CA GLU A 66 7.66 32.02 3.52
C GLU A 66 8.32 32.94 4.56
N ALA A 67 8.35 34.24 4.31
CA ALA A 67 8.93 35.19 5.23
C ALA A 67 8.12 35.28 6.53
N ALA A 68 6.79 35.43 6.42
CA ALA A 68 5.87 35.45 7.55
C ALA A 68 5.90 34.15 8.35
N ALA A 69 5.88 33.01 7.66
CA ALA A 69 5.96 31.68 8.28
C ALA A 69 7.26 31.50 9.07
N LYS A 70 8.41 31.89 8.50
CA LYS A 70 9.71 31.82 9.20
C LYS A 70 9.76 32.72 10.44
N GLN A 71 9.10 33.88 10.40
CA GLN A 71 8.99 34.74 11.56
C GLN A 71 8.07 34.15 12.62
N ALA A 72 6.87 33.72 12.25
CA ALA A 72 5.88 33.14 13.15
C ALA A 72 6.42 31.84 13.84
N LEU A 73 7.15 31.00 13.12
CA LEU A 73 7.79 29.81 13.69
C LEU A 73 8.89 30.17 14.71
N ARG A 74 9.60 31.29 14.53
CA ARG A 74 10.63 31.74 15.46
C ARG A 74 10.03 32.35 16.73
N SER A 75 9.03 33.21 16.59
CA SER A 75 8.37 33.85 17.73
C SER A 75 7.48 32.91 18.52
N GLY A 76 6.78 31.99 17.80
CA GLY A 76 5.76 31.11 18.38
C GLY A 76 4.51 31.85 18.84
N ASP A 77 4.33 33.12 18.42
CA ASP A 77 3.14 33.91 18.74
C ASP A 77 1.94 33.38 17.92
N PRO A 78 0.85 32.96 18.57
CA PRO A 78 -0.35 32.49 17.89
C PRO A 78 -0.93 33.49 16.87
N VAL A 79 -0.86 34.80 17.16
CA VAL A 79 -1.37 35.85 16.27
C VAL A 79 -0.52 35.92 14.99
N GLU A 80 0.80 35.87 15.14
CA GLU A 80 1.69 35.84 13.99
C GLU A 80 1.54 34.56 13.17
N CYS A 81 1.31 33.41 13.84
CA CYS A 81 1.03 32.15 13.16
C CYS A 81 -0.28 32.21 12.36
N GLU A 82 -1.33 32.77 12.93
CA GLU A 82 -2.61 32.96 12.22
C GLU A 82 -2.45 33.88 11.02
N ALA A 83 -1.80 35.01 11.19
CA ALA A 83 -1.52 35.97 10.13
C ALA A 83 -0.66 35.34 9.00
N ALA A 84 0.34 34.54 9.36
CA ALA A 84 1.14 33.80 8.37
C ALA A 84 0.30 32.73 7.65
N ALA A 85 -0.55 32.00 8.37
CA ALA A 85 -1.44 31.02 7.78
C ALA A 85 -2.45 31.61 6.79
N ASP A 86 -2.90 32.85 7.01
CA ASP A 86 -3.81 33.57 6.12
C ASP A 86 -3.15 33.98 4.79
N LEU A 87 -1.81 34.03 4.76
CA LEU A 87 -1.07 34.31 3.53
C LEU A 87 -0.90 33.05 2.64
N TYR A 88 -1.21 31.88 3.14
CA TYR A 88 -1.11 30.65 2.34
C TYR A 88 -2.29 30.54 1.37
N GLY A 89 -2.03 30.79 0.09
CA GLY A 89 -3.05 30.80 -0.95
C GLY A 89 -3.49 29.40 -1.46
N GLY A 90 -2.92 28.32 -0.93
CA GLY A 90 -3.19 26.96 -1.38
C GLY A 90 -2.05 26.36 -2.20
N ILE A 91 -2.40 25.46 -3.11
CA ILE A 91 -1.41 24.75 -3.95
C ILE A 91 -0.75 25.72 -4.92
N LEU A 92 0.57 25.74 -4.93
CA LEU A 92 1.35 26.55 -5.87
C LEU A 92 1.02 26.17 -7.32
N LEU A 93 0.61 27.17 -8.14
CA LEU A 93 0.25 27.01 -9.55
C LEU A 93 -0.74 25.83 -9.77
N PRO A 94 -1.98 25.94 -9.28
CA PRO A 94 -2.94 24.82 -9.26
C PRO A 94 -3.36 24.33 -10.66
N ASP A 95 -3.22 25.18 -11.68
CA ASP A 95 -3.55 24.83 -13.07
C ASP A 95 -2.45 24.00 -13.75
N ASP A 96 -1.23 24.03 -13.22
CA ASP A 96 -0.04 23.36 -13.78
C ASP A 96 0.28 22.05 -13.04
N ARG A 97 -0.72 21.21 -12.81
CA ARG A 97 -0.64 20.03 -11.91
C ARG A 97 0.41 18.99 -12.30
N PHE A 98 0.78 18.90 -13.55
CA PHE A 98 1.63 17.85 -14.11
C PHE A 98 3.09 18.26 -14.33
N LEU A 99 3.51 19.42 -13.83
CA LEU A 99 4.90 19.87 -13.95
C LEU A 99 5.71 19.36 -12.75
N GLU A 100 6.51 18.31 -12.98
CA GLU A 100 7.31 17.62 -11.95
C GLU A 100 8.21 18.55 -11.13
N TRP A 101 8.76 19.61 -11.76
CA TRP A 101 9.60 20.58 -11.04
C TRP A 101 8.87 21.41 -9.98
N LEU A 102 7.53 21.38 -9.97
CA LEU A 102 6.70 22.04 -8.93
C LEU A 102 6.48 21.16 -7.70
N ASP A 103 6.72 19.86 -7.77
CA ASP A 103 6.38 18.94 -6.68
C ASP A 103 7.19 19.24 -5.41
N ALA A 104 8.50 19.41 -5.52
CA ALA A 104 9.34 19.75 -4.37
C ALA A 104 9.02 21.15 -3.76
N PRO A 105 8.81 22.22 -4.53
CA PRO A 105 8.31 23.49 -4.00
C PRO A 105 6.93 23.40 -3.35
N ARG A 106 5.99 22.66 -3.92
CA ARG A 106 4.65 22.43 -3.36
C ARG A 106 4.72 21.72 -2.02
N GLU A 107 5.44 20.62 -1.96
CA GLU A 107 5.64 19.86 -0.73
C GLU A 107 6.29 20.73 0.35
N ARG A 108 7.32 21.50 0.02
CA ARG A 108 7.98 22.40 0.97
C ARG A 108 7.03 23.46 1.52
N LEU A 109 6.21 24.10 0.68
CA LEU A 109 5.24 25.10 1.12
C LEU A 109 4.14 24.48 1.98
N GLN A 110 3.66 23.30 1.63
CA GLN A 110 2.67 22.58 2.41
C GLN A 110 3.21 22.15 3.78
N GLN A 111 4.44 21.64 3.84
CA GLN A 111 5.11 21.31 5.10
C GLN A 111 5.31 22.55 5.97
N LEU A 112 5.70 23.67 5.38
CA LEU A 112 5.86 24.94 6.09
C LEU A 112 4.53 25.44 6.64
N TYR A 113 3.46 25.34 5.85
CA TYR A 113 2.10 25.70 6.27
C TYR A 113 1.64 24.80 7.43
N ALA A 114 1.80 23.49 7.33
CA ALA A 114 1.50 22.55 8.41
C ALA A 114 2.27 22.90 9.70
N ALA A 115 3.55 23.25 9.59
CA ALA A 115 4.37 23.66 10.73
C ALA A 115 3.83 24.94 11.41
N VAL A 116 3.42 25.94 10.63
CA VAL A 116 2.79 27.17 11.14
C VAL A 116 1.47 26.88 11.84
N LEU A 117 0.61 26.05 11.24
CA LEU A 117 -0.66 25.63 11.81
C LEU A 117 -0.47 24.92 13.15
N ARG A 118 0.51 24.00 13.24
CA ARG A 118 0.84 23.27 14.46
C ARG A 118 1.38 24.21 15.54
N LYS A 119 2.29 25.08 15.18
CA LYS A 119 2.88 26.07 16.11
C LYS A 119 1.85 27.05 16.67
N GLY A 120 0.94 27.52 15.81
CA GLY A 120 -0.16 28.44 16.18
C GLY A 120 -1.36 27.73 16.82
N ARG A 121 -1.32 26.40 16.96
CA ARG A 121 -2.45 25.57 17.44
C ARG A 121 -3.74 25.76 16.64
N LEU A 122 -3.61 25.99 15.34
CA LEU A 122 -4.72 26.17 14.40
C LEU A 122 -5.26 24.80 13.97
N TRP A 123 -5.65 23.97 14.94
CA TRP A 123 -5.93 22.54 14.79
C TRP A 123 -6.99 22.23 13.73
N ARG A 124 -8.05 23.06 13.65
CA ARG A 124 -9.10 22.85 12.64
C ARG A 124 -8.60 23.00 11.21
N ARG A 125 -7.69 23.97 10.98
CA ARG A 125 -7.05 24.15 9.67
C ARG A 125 -6.06 23.00 9.38
N LEU A 126 -5.36 22.53 10.40
CA LEU A 126 -4.43 21.40 10.25
C LEU A 126 -5.17 20.11 9.90
N ILE A 127 -6.31 19.82 10.54
CA ILE A 127 -7.16 18.67 10.20
C ILE A 127 -7.77 18.80 8.79
N ALA A 128 -8.08 20.01 8.35
CA ALA A 128 -8.55 20.24 6.99
C ALA A 128 -7.45 20.00 5.94
N LEU A 129 -6.18 20.20 6.31
CA LEU A 129 -5.01 19.93 5.48
C LEU A 129 -4.63 18.44 5.51
N ASP A 130 -4.60 17.87 6.71
CA ASP A 130 -4.27 16.48 6.99
C ASP A 130 -5.26 15.89 8.02
N PRO A 131 -6.31 15.20 7.54
CA PRO A 131 -7.31 14.58 8.42
C PRO A 131 -6.76 13.48 9.32
N THR A 132 -5.56 12.96 9.03
CA THR A 132 -4.89 11.89 9.79
C THR A 132 -3.94 12.42 10.88
N ASP A 133 -3.77 13.74 11.02
CA ASP A 133 -2.93 14.34 12.06
C ASP A 133 -3.52 14.10 13.47
N GLU A 134 -3.01 13.07 14.14
CA GLU A 134 -3.49 12.67 15.46
C GLU A 134 -3.25 13.72 16.55
N GLU A 135 -2.21 14.55 16.44
CA GLU A 135 -1.95 15.61 17.41
C GLU A 135 -3.06 16.66 17.38
N ALA A 136 -3.43 17.08 16.19
CA ALA A 136 -4.52 18.05 15.99
C ALA A 136 -5.88 17.48 16.44
N GLN A 137 -6.15 16.23 16.12
CA GLN A 137 -7.37 15.53 16.54
C GLN A 137 -7.44 15.41 18.06
N ARG A 138 -6.36 14.99 18.73
CA ARG A 138 -6.28 14.93 20.20
C ARG A 138 -6.48 16.30 20.85
N ALA A 139 -5.92 17.35 20.26
CA ALA A 139 -6.09 18.70 20.78
C ALA A 139 -7.56 19.14 20.76
N LEU A 140 -8.30 18.82 19.67
CA LEU A 140 -9.74 19.10 19.61
C LEU A 140 -10.55 18.22 20.56
N MET A 141 -10.21 16.94 20.67
CA MET A 141 -10.84 16.04 21.65
C MET A 141 -10.64 16.55 23.06
N GLN A 142 -9.42 16.96 23.45
CA GLN A 142 -9.13 17.51 24.77
C GLN A 142 -9.92 18.82 25.00
N ALA A 143 -9.95 19.73 24.04
CA ALA A 143 -10.73 20.96 24.15
C ALA A 143 -12.23 20.69 24.34
N ALA A 144 -12.77 19.67 23.64
CA ALA A 144 -14.16 19.24 23.82
C ALA A 144 -14.41 18.70 25.24
N LEU A 145 -13.48 17.90 25.78
CA LEU A 145 -13.56 17.37 27.14
C LEU A 145 -13.47 18.48 28.20
N ASP A 146 -12.57 19.44 28.01
CA ASP A 146 -12.41 20.59 28.90
C ASP A 146 -13.67 21.48 28.92
N ALA A 147 -14.38 21.52 27.79
CA ALA A 147 -15.68 22.19 27.65
C ALA A 147 -16.87 21.33 28.16
N GLY A 148 -16.63 20.14 28.67
CA GLY A 148 -17.68 19.20 29.10
C GLY A 148 -18.47 18.55 27.95
N ASN A 149 -18.01 18.68 26.72
CA ASN A 149 -18.67 18.14 25.52
C ASN A 149 -18.12 16.76 25.16
N ARG A 150 -18.47 15.74 25.98
CA ARG A 150 -18.06 14.33 25.77
C ARG A 150 -18.45 13.81 24.38
N GLY A 151 -19.68 14.12 23.95
CA GLY A 151 -20.17 13.62 22.66
C GLY A 151 -19.36 14.13 21.48
N GLU A 152 -18.80 15.33 21.54
CA GLU A 152 -17.90 15.87 20.52
C GLU A 152 -16.56 15.14 20.53
N ALA A 153 -15.98 14.88 21.70
CA ALA A 153 -14.72 14.16 21.81
C ALA A 153 -14.83 12.75 21.23
N ILE A 154 -15.94 12.05 21.47
CA ILE A 154 -16.23 10.72 20.92
C ILE A 154 -16.34 10.78 19.39
N ARG A 155 -17.13 11.73 18.85
CA ARG A 155 -17.27 11.90 17.39
C ARG A 155 -15.93 12.20 16.70
N GLN A 156 -15.07 13.03 17.31
CA GLN A 156 -13.74 13.33 16.79
C GLN A 156 -12.86 12.08 16.74
N PHE A 157 -12.91 11.22 17.76
CA PHE A 157 -12.18 9.96 17.76
C PHE A 157 -12.68 9.00 16.68
N ASP A 158 -14.00 8.84 16.53
CA ASP A 158 -14.56 7.98 15.50
C ASP A 158 -14.16 8.45 14.09
N GLN A 159 -14.18 9.76 13.83
CA GLN A 159 -13.72 10.34 12.56
C GLN A 159 -12.23 10.08 12.33
N LEU A 160 -11.39 10.28 13.35
CA LEU A 160 -9.96 9.99 13.28
C LEU A 160 -9.73 8.51 12.95
N ARG A 161 -10.38 7.60 13.68
CA ARG A 161 -10.27 6.16 13.46
C ARG A 161 -10.64 5.77 12.03
N GLU A 162 -11.75 6.32 11.51
CA GLU A 162 -12.19 6.08 10.14
C GLU A 162 -11.19 6.59 9.10
N ARG A 163 -10.61 7.78 9.32
CA ARG A 163 -9.62 8.36 8.41
C ARG A 163 -8.32 7.59 8.41
N LEU A 164 -7.77 7.28 9.59
CA LEU A 164 -6.55 6.48 9.71
C LEU A 164 -6.71 5.12 9.04
N HIS A 165 -7.88 4.49 9.21
CA HIS A 165 -8.16 3.21 8.59
C HIS A 165 -8.28 3.34 7.06
N ALA A 166 -9.04 4.32 6.56
CA ALA A 166 -9.28 4.50 5.13
C ALA A 166 -8.04 4.96 4.34
N GLU A 167 -7.23 5.86 4.92
CA GLU A 167 -6.13 6.52 4.21
C GLU A 167 -4.77 5.82 4.44
N LEU A 168 -4.55 5.29 5.65
CA LEU A 168 -3.25 4.72 6.05
C LEU A 168 -3.32 3.23 6.41
N GLY A 169 -4.50 2.64 6.56
CA GLY A 169 -4.67 1.24 6.96
C GLY A 169 -4.19 0.96 8.39
N VAL A 170 -4.13 1.98 9.26
CA VAL A 170 -3.66 1.86 10.64
C VAL A 170 -4.74 2.24 11.64
N GLY A 171 -4.58 1.80 12.90
CA GLY A 171 -5.40 2.25 14.02
C GLY A 171 -4.86 3.53 14.68
N PRO A 172 -5.68 4.17 15.53
CA PRO A 172 -5.25 5.32 16.33
C PRO A 172 -4.09 4.97 17.26
N SER A 173 -3.25 5.94 17.57
CA SER A 173 -2.18 5.79 18.54
C SER A 173 -2.71 5.59 19.97
N LYS A 174 -1.87 4.99 20.82
CA LYS A 174 -2.17 4.80 22.23
C LYS A 174 -2.69 6.08 22.91
N ALA A 175 -2.04 7.21 22.66
CA ALA A 175 -2.44 8.49 23.26
C ALA A 175 -3.85 8.94 22.83
N SER A 176 -4.24 8.67 21.61
CA SER A 176 -5.60 8.97 21.11
C SER A 176 -6.64 8.06 21.74
N ILE A 177 -6.31 6.77 21.93
CA ILE A 177 -7.20 5.79 22.59
C ILE A 177 -7.38 6.12 24.08
N GLU A 178 -6.30 6.42 24.80
CA GLU A 178 -6.36 6.83 26.20
C GLU A 178 -7.24 8.06 26.41
N LEU A 179 -7.19 9.02 25.47
CA LEU A 179 -8.05 10.20 25.52
C LEU A 179 -9.51 9.85 25.26
N TYR A 180 -9.78 8.92 24.37
CA TYR A 180 -11.12 8.39 24.10
C TYR A 180 -11.68 7.64 25.31
N GLU A 181 -10.89 6.78 25.98
CA GLU A 181 -11.29 6.09 27.21
C GLU A 181 -11.62 7.07 28.35
N ARG A 182 -10.84 8.14 28.47
CA ARG A 182 -11.16 9.23 29.41
C ARG A 182 -12.50 9.89 29.07
N ALA A 183 -12.80 10.08 27.79
CA ALA A 183 -14.10 10.57 27.37
C ALA A 183 -15.24 9.61 27.76
N LEU A 184 -15.02 8.30 27.63
CA LEU A 184 -15.99 7.28 28.02
C LEU A 184 -16.22 7.21 29.53
N ALA A 185 -15.18 7.48 30.33
CA ALA A 185 -15.19 7.37 31.80
C ALA A 185 -15.67 8.63 32.53
N LEU A 186 -15.98 9.75 31.83
CA LEU A 186 -16.43 10.99 32.49
C LEU A 186 -17.70 10.79 33.28
N SER A 187 -17.63 11.06 34.58
CA SER A 187 -18.74 10.95 35.53
C SER A 187 -19.87 11.94 35.20
N GLY A 188 -21.14 11.46 35.26
CA GLY A 188 -22.32 12.29 35.02
C GLY A 188 -22.87 12.24 33.60
N ALA A 189 -22.18 11.55 32.68
CA ALA A 189 -22.68 11.22 31.35
C ALA A 189 -23.42 9.86 31.36
N GLU A 190 -24.24 9.59 30.35
CA GLU A 190 -24.76 8.23 30.14
C GLU A 190 -23.59 7.23 30.03
N PRO A 191 -23.74 6.01 30.59
CA PRO A 191 -22.68 4.99 30.48
C PRO A 191 -22.36 4.72 29.01
N ALA A 192 -21.07 4.46 28.71
CA ALA A 192 -20.64 4.13 27.36
C ALA A 192 -21.48 2.99 26.80
N SER A 193 -21.97 3.15 25.58
CA SER A 193 -22.72 2.12 24.88
C SER A 193 -21.87 0.86 24.67
N PRO A 194 -22.47 -0.32 24.50
CA PRO A 194 -21.71 -1.53 24.17
C PRO A 194 -20.83 -1.33 22.92
N ALA A 195 -21.32 -0.66 21.89
CA ALA A 195 -20.59 -0.37 20.68
C ALA A 195 -19.35 0.51 20.92
N GLU A 196 -19.44 1.54 21.75
CA GLU A 196 -18.31 2.41 22.09
C GLU A 196 -17.22 1.63 22.86
N ARG A 197 -17.60 0.74 23.79
CA ARG A 197 -16.63 -0.13 24.49
C ARG A 197 -15.94 -1.10 23.56
N ILE A 198 -16.69 -1.73 22.66
CA ILE A 198 -16.17 -2.66 21.66
C ILE A 198 -15.16 -1.94 20.74
N ARG A 199 -15.45 -0.73 20.30
CA ARG A 199 -14.53 0.07 19.47
C ARG A 199 -13.24 0.44 20.21
N ALA A 200 -13.31 0.76 21.49
CA ALA A 200 -12.11 0.97 22.34
C ALA A 200 -11.24 -0.30 22.41
N SER A 201 -11.87 -1.45 22.63
CA SER A 201 -11.16 -2.74 22.69
C SER A 201 -10.51 -3.10 21.33
N LEU A 202 -11.19 -2.85 20.22
CA LEU A 202 -10.61 -3.04 18.88
C LEU A 202 -9.42 -2.12 18.61
N ALA A 203 -9.51 -0.86 19.04
CA ALA A 203 -8.39 0.06 18.92
C ALA A 203 -7.17 -0.43 19.72
N TRP A 204 -7.35 -0.96 20.93
CA TRP A 204 -6.28 -1.59 21.69
C TRP A 204 -5.74 -2.87 21.04
N ALA A 205 -6.59 -3.71 20.47
CA ALA A 205 -6.16 -4.89 19.73
C ALA A 205 -5.25 -4.52 18.56
N LEU A 206 -5.56 -3.44 17.83
CA LEU A 206 -4.70 -2.91 16.76
C LEU A 206 -3.36 -2.37 17.30
N VAL A 207 -3.35 -1.68 18.44
CA VAL A 207 -2.10 -1.23 19.09
C VAL A 207 -1.21 -2.42 19.45
N HIS A 208 -1.77 -3.47 20.03
CA HIS A 208 -1.02 -4.69 20.35
C HIS A 208 -0.48 -5.36 19.08
N LEU A 209 -1.27 -5.43 18.02
CA LEU A 209 -0.83 -5.96 16.72
C LEU A 209 0.36 -5.16 16.16
N GLN A 210 0.27 -3.83 16.15
CA GLN A 210 1.31 -2.93 15.65
C GLN A 210 2.58 -2.97 16.52
N SER A 211 2.43 -3.24 17.80
CA SER A 211 3.54 -3.39 18.75
C SER A 211 4.19 -4.77 18.72
N GLY A 212 3.68 -5.71 17.90
CA GLY A 212 4.18 -7.09 17.83
C GLY A 212 3.73 -7.98 18.99
N GLU A 213 2.79 -7.52 19.81
CA GLU A 213 2.21 -8.29 20.93
C GLU A 213 1.04 -9.16 20.43
N PHE A 214 1.35 -10.08 19.50
CA PHE A 214 0.35 -10.82 18.74
C PHE A 214 -0.64 -11.64 19.58
N ASP A 215 -0.17 -12.28 20.64
CA ASP A 215 -1.05 -13.10 21.49
C ASP A 215 -2.09 -12.23 22.22
N LYS A 216 -1.69 -11.06 22.73
CA LYS A 216 -2.62 -10.10 23.34
C LYS A 216 -3.60 -9.53 22.32
N ALA A 217 -3.12 -9.20 21.13
CA ALA A 217 -3.96 -8.73 20.06
C ALA A 217 -5.04 -9.75 19.68
N ALA A 218 -4.65 -11.03 19.54
CA ALA A 218 -5.56 -12.12 19.21
C ALA A 218 -6.58 -12.41 20.32
N GLU A 219 -6.14 -12.40 21.58
CA GLU A 219 -7.03 -12.61 22.73
C GLU A 219 -8.10 -11.52 22.79
N LEU A 220 -7.67 -10.26 22.79
CA LEU A 220 -8.57 -9.11 22.84
C LEU A 220 -9.52 -9.05 21.64
N ALA A 221 -9.02 -9.31 20.43
CA ALA A 221 -9.84 -9.34 19.23
C ALA A 221 -10.89 -10.47 19.27
N ARG A 222 -10.55 -11.64 19.82
CA ARG A 222 -11.48 -12.77 19.96
C ARG A 222 -12.62 -12.45 20.93
N GLU A 223 -12.28 -11.90 22.09
CA GLU A 223 -13.27 -11.47 23.09
C GLU A 223 -14.19 -10.37 22.52
N THR A 224 -13.60 -9.39 21.87
CA THR A 224 -14.32 -8.28 21.25
C THR A 224 -15.23 -8.73 20.12
N ARG A 225 -14.78 -9.69 19.30
CA ARG A 225 -15.62 -10.29 18.25
C ARG A 225 -16.86 -10.99 18.83
N ALA A 226 -16.68 -11.76 19.90
CA ALA A 226 -17.81 -12.41 20.57
C ALA A 226 -18.84 -11.39 21.07
N GLN A 227 -18.38 -10.32 21.70
CA GLN A 227 -19.27 -9.24 22.17
C GLN A 227 -19.97 -8.51 21.01
N ALA A 228 -19.25 -8.28 19.91
CA ALA A 228 -19.81 -7.64 18.72
C ALA A 228 -20.89 -8.52 18.04
N LEU A 229 -20.67 -9.84 18.01
CA LEU A 229 -21.65 -10.81 17.52
C LEU A 229 -22.93 -10.80 18.34
N ASP A 230 -22.80 -10.86 19.68
CA ASP A 230 -23.94 -10.80 20.60
C ASP A 230 -24.70 -9.47 20.44
N GLY A 231 -24.00 -8.39 20.17
CA GLY A 231 -24.56 -7.06 19.95
C GLY A 231 -25.09 -6.80 18.53
N GLY A 232 -24.95 -7.73 17.57
CA GLY A 232 -25.35 -7.54 16.18
C GLY A 232 -24.53 -6.48 15.42
N LEU A 233 -23.30 -6.21 15.83
CA LEU A 233 -22.42 -5.15 15.31
C LEU A 233 -21.54 -5.68 14.18
N ALA A 234 -22.09 -5.84 12.98
CA ALA A 234 -21.44 -6.48 11.83
C ALA A 234 -20.08 -5.87 11.45
N ARG A 235 -19.94 -4.54 11.51
CA ARG A 235 -18.68 -3.83 11.21
C ARG A 235 -17.60 -4.22 12.21
N GLU A 236 -17.90 -4.17 13.49
CA GLU A 236 -16.97 -4.48 14.57
C GLU A 236 -16.58 -5.97 14.57
N VAL A 237 -17.48 -6.85 14.16
CA VAL A 237 -17.18 -8.28 13.89
C VAL A 237 -16.12 -8.41 12.80
N GLY A 238 -16.27 -7.70 11.68
CA GLY A 238 -15.31 -7.69 10.58
C GLY A 238 -13.95 -7.14 11.00
N GLU A 239 -13.92 -6.02 11.71
CA GLU A 239 -12.68 -5.40 12.22
C GLU A 239 -11.93 -6.36 13.18
N ALA A 240 -12.64 -7.02 14.09
CA ALA A 240 -12.05 -8.04 14.98
C ALA A 240 -11.51 -9.25 14.20
N GLY A 241 -12.26 -9.72 13.21
CA GLY A 241 -11.84 -10.79 12.31
C GLY A 241 -10.56 -10.43 11.55
N ALA A 242 -10.43 -9.20 11.07
CA ALA A 242 -9.24 -8.71 10.40
C ALA A 242 -8.01 -8.73 11.33
N VAL A 243 -8.16 -8.27 12.59
CA VAL A 243 -7.06 -8.33 13.58
C VAL A 243 -6.63 -9.76 13.84
N LEU A 244 -7.57 -10.68 14.01
CA LEU A 244 -7.28 -12.11 14.22
C LEU A 244 -6.54 -12.71 13.02
N GLY A 245 -7.03 -12.43 11.82
CA GLY A 245 -6.41 -12.89 10.60
C GLY A 245 -4.98 -12.38 10.43
N LEU A 246 -4.77 -11.06 10.57
CA LEU A 246 -3.45 -10.45 10.48
C LEU A 246 -2.49 -10.98 11.55
N THR A 247 -2.96 -11.17 12.77
CA THR A 247 -2.16 -11.73 13.86
C THR A 247 -1.70 -13.15 13.55
N ALA A 248 -2.60 -14.00 13.09
CA ALA A 248 -2.28 -15.37 12.68
C ALA A 248 -1.32 -15.41 11.48
N HIS A 249 -1.47 -14.48 10.53
CA HIS A 249 -0.58 -14.30 9.40
C HIS A 249 0.84 -13.93 9.87
N MET A 250 0.98 -12.96 10.75
CA MET A 250 2.27 -12.54 11.29
C MET A 250 2.97 -13.63 12.10
N GLN A 251 2.22 -14.55 12.71
CA GLN A 251 2.74 -15.69 13.47
C GLN A 251 2.96 -16.96 12.63
N GLY A 252 2.59 -16.97 11.35
CA GLY A 252 2.62 -18.17 10.50
C GLY A 252 1.61 -19.26 10.90
N ARG A 253 0.63 -18.95 11.77
CA ARG A 253 -0.42 -19.88 12.28
C ARG A 253 -1.72 -19.82 11.48
N TRP A 254 -1.65 -19.14 10.39
CA TRP A 254 -2.79 -18.87 9.55
C TRP A 254 -3.53 -20.12 9.01
N PRO A 255 -2.86 -21.19 8.51
CA PRO A 255 -3.58 -22.33 7.97
C PRO A 255 -4.52 -23.00 9.00
N GLU A 256 -4.12 -22.97 10.26
CA GLU A 256 -4.90 -23.53 11.37
C GLU A 256 -6.13 -22.66 11.67
N LEU A 257 -5.92 -21.35 11.76
CA LEU A 257 -7.00 -20.41 12.04
C LEU A 257 -8.02 -20.39 10.90
N PHE A 258 -7.57 -20.28 9.64
CA PHE A 258 -8.46 -20.23 8.49
C PHE A 258 -9.34 -21.48 8.42
N ARG A 259 -8.76 -22.65 8.55
CA ARG A 259 -9.52 -23.91 8.45
C ARG A 259 -10.63 -23.99 9.51
N SER A 260 -10.35 -23.58 10.73
CA SER A 260 -11.34 -23.57 11.81
C SER A 260 -12.41 -22.51 11.60
N GLU A 261 -12.00 -21.29 11.32
CA GLU A 261 -12.90 -20.14 11.17
C GLU A 261 -13.75 -20.24 9.91
N PHE A 262 -13.15 -20.59 8.77
CA PHE A 262 -13.87 -20.76 7.52
C PHE A 262 -14.97 -21.83 7.64
N THR A 263 -14.66 -22.97 8.25
CA THR A 263 -15.64 -24.04 8.45
C THR A 263 -16.77 -23.64 9.41
N GLU A 264 -16.46 -22.90 10.44
CA GLU A 264 -17.44 -22.41 11.42
C GLU A 264 -18.38 -21.37 10.80
N TRP A 265 -17.81 -20.38 10.10
CA TRP A 265 -18.55 -19.24 9.55
C TRP A 265 -19.44 -19.60 8.36
N VAL A 266 -18.95 -20.44 7.47
CA VAL A 266 -19.76 -20.98 6.35
C VAL A 266 -21.01 -21.68 6.86
N ARG A 267 -20.95 -22.30 8.05
CA ARG A 267 -22.07 -23.05 8.64
C ARG A 267 -22.96 -22.24 9.57
N SER A 268 -22.53 -21.08 10.05
CA SER A 268 -23.19 -20.49 11.21
C SER A 268 -24.07 -19.26 10.96
N ARG A 269 -23.76 -18.36 10.00
CA ARG A 269 -24.57 -17.14 9.77
C ARG A 269 -24.24 -16.42 8.46
N ASP A 270 -25.21 -16.33 7.57
CA ASP A 270 -25.08 -15.77 6.22
C ASP A 270 -24.77 -14.27 6.19
N GLU A 271 -25.33 -13.47 7.10
CA GLU A 271 -25.26 -12.01 7.10
C GLU A 271 -23.88 -11.44 7.51
N PHE A 272 -23.05 -12.24 8.21
CA PHE A 272 -21.73 -11.81 8.68
C PHE A 272 -20.56 -12.32 7.81
N VAL A 273 -20.81 -13.25 6.90
CA VAL A 273 -19.81 -13.87 6.01
C VAL A 273 -18.94 -12.83 5.29
N PRO A 274 -19.50 -11.78 4.66
CA PRO A 274 -18.69 -10.78 3.96
C PRO A 274 -17.73 -10.03 4.89
N ALA A 275 -18.19 -9.65 6.09
CA ALA A 275 -17.40 -8.86 7.03
C ALA A 275 -16.22 -9.62 7.62
N VAL A 276 -16.39 -10.93 7.86
CA VAL A 276 -15.33 -11.81 8.38
C VAL A 276 -14.25 -12.06 7.33
N PHE A 277 -14.67 -12.33 6.10
CA PHE A 277 -13.73 -12.72 5.03
C PHE A 277 -13.01 -11.55 4.37
N ASP A 278 -13.52 -10.34 4.42
CA ASP A 278 -12.81 -9.15 3.92
C ASP A 278 -11.43 -9.00 4.59
N GLY A 279 -11.33 -9.33 5.90
CA GLY A 279 -10.06 -9.36 6.63
C GLY A 279 -9.16 -10.58 6.35
N HIS A 280 -9.74 -11.65 5.81
CA HIS A 280 -9.03 -12.92 5.59
C HIS A 280 -8.55 -13.14 4.15
N LEU A 281 -8.89 -12.25 3.23
CA LEU A 281 -8.61 -12.43 1.80
C LEU A 281 -7.12 -12.55 1.47
N CYS A 282 -6.25 -11.77 2.12
CA CYS A 282 -4.81 -11.90 1.92
C CYS A 282 -4.21 -13.18 2.53
N LEU A 283 -5.00 -13.90 3.30
CA LEU A 283 -4.58 -15.05 4.08
C LEU A 283 -4.95 -16.38 3.40
N ALA A 284 -5.94 -16.39 2.52
CA ALA A 284 -6.30 -17.56 1.72
C ALA A 284 -5.08 -18.13 0.95
N GLU A 285 -4.15 -17.25 0.58
CA GLU A 285 -2.91 -17.60 -0.11
C GLU A 285 -2.00 -18.56 0.69
N PHE A 286 -1.95 -18.43 2.00
CA PHE A 286 -1.10 -19.31 2.84
C PHE A 286 -1.65 -20.72 2.97
N CYS A 287 -2.97 -20.88 2.89
CA CYS A 287 -3.59 -22.21 2.89
C CYS A 287 -3.27 -23.00 1.62
N LEU A 288 -2.99 -22.30 0.53
CA LEU A 288 -2.68 -22.89 -0.77
C LEU A 288 -1.20 -23.24 -0.94
N CYS A 289 -0.41 -23.08 0.13
CA CYS A 289 1.01 -23.43 0.15
C CYS A 289 1.27 -24.90 0.54
N ASP A 290 0.23 -25.69 0.80
CA ASP A 290 0.30 -27.12 1.03
C ASP A 290 -0.61 -27.84 0.03
N ALA A 291 -0.04 -28.59 -0.91
CA ALA A 291 -0.79 -29.34 -1.92
C ALA A 291 -1.82 -30.31 -1.31
N LYS A 292 -1.55 -30.82 -0.11
CA LYS A 292 -2.49 -31.69 0.62
C LYS A 292 -3.71 -30.92 1.13
N GLY A 293 -3.60 -29.60 1.26
CA GLY A 293 -4.69 -28.72 1.67
C GLY A 293 -5.62 -28.32 0.52
N HIS A 294 -5.17 -28.38 -0.75
CA HIS A 294 -5.93 -27.86 -1.89
C HIS A 294 -7.33 -28.49 -2.01
N ALA A 295 -7.44 -29.82 -1.90
CA ALA A 295 -8.74 -30.50 -2.01
C ALA A 295 -9.71 -30.10 -0.89
N ALA A 296 -9.23 -29.99 0.35
CA ALA A 296 -10.04 -29.59 1.48
C ALA A 296 -10.49 -28.13 1.37
N ILE A 297 -9.61 -27.25 0.88
CA ILE A 297 -9.93 -25.83 0.67
C ILE A 297 -10.90 -25.68 -0.51
N ALA A 298 -10.74 -26.45 -1.60
CA ALA A 298 -11.66 -26.47 -2.73
C ALA A 298 -13.07 -26.90 -2.29
N GLN A 299 -13.16 -27.95 -1.48
CA GLN A 299 -14.43 -28.40 -0.91
C GLN A 299 -15.07 -27.30 -0.06
N SER A 300 -14.29 -26.66 0.82
CA SER A 300 -14.80 -25.57 1.66
C SER A 300 -15.23 -24.37 0.83
N ALA A 301 -14.52 -24.04 -0.26
CA ALA A 301 -14.90 -22.95 -1.16
C ALA A 301 -16.19 -23.28 -1.93
N GLN A 302 -16.42 -24.54 -2.30
CA GLN A 302 -17.67 -24.99 -2.91
C GLN A 302 -18.84 -24.93 -1.93
N GLU A 303 -18.62 -25.36 -0.68
CA GLU A 303 -19.60 -25.21 0.41
C GLU A 303 -19.95 -23.75 0.64
N LEU A 304 -18.96 -22.86 0.68
CA LEU A 304 -19.17 -21.42 0.77
C LEU A 304 -19.96 -20.88 -0.42
N MET A 305 -19.67 -21.33 -1.64
CA MET A 305 -20.42 -20.91 -2.83
C MET A 305 -21.91 -21.23 -2.69
N CYS A 306 -22.25 -22.45 -2.28
CA CYS A 306 -23.65 -22.87 -2.07
C CYS A 306 -24.35 -21.99 -1.01
N VAL A 307 -23.70 -21.80 0.15
CA VAL A 307 -24.26 -20.94 1.23
C VAL A 307 -24.42 -19.50 0.76
N ALA A 308 -23.46 -18.98 0.01
CA ALA A 308 -23.51 -17.62 -0.50
C ALA A 308 -24.57 -17.43 -1.60
N GLU A 309 -24.87 -18.45 -2.39
CA GLU A 309 -25.97 -18.48 -3.36
C GLU A 309 -27.31 -18.47 -2.66
N ASP A 310 -27.51 -19.35 -1.66
CA ASP A 310 -28.73 -19.44 -0.87
C ASP A 310 -29.04 -18.13 -0.12
N ALA A 311 -28.00 -17.45 0.35
CA ALA A 311 -28.10 -16.16 1.05
C ALA A 311 -28.12 -14.93 0.11
N ASP A 312 -28.02 -15.12 -1.21
CA ASP A 312 -27.80 -14.06 -2.23
C ASP A 312 -26.61 -13.15 -1.90
N SER A 313 -25.55 -13.72 -1.30
CA SER A 313 -24.33 -12.99 -0.89
C SER A 313 -23.35 -12.85 -2.05
N ALA A 314 -23.28 -11.67 -2.67
CA ALA A 314 -22.29 -11.37 -3.72
C ALA A 314 -20.85 -11.46 -3.19
N ALA A 315 -20.59 -11.01 -1.95
CA ALA A 315 -19.26 -11.04 -1.34
C ALA A 315 -18.80 -12.48 -1.03
N GLY A 316 -19.72 -13.34 -0.55
CA GLY A 316 -19.43 -14.76 -0.32
C GLY A 316 -19.10 -15.49 -1.62
N ARG A 317 -19.88 -15.27 -2.68
CA ARG A 317 -19.60 -15.82 -4.03
C ARG A 317 -18.28 -15.34 -4.58
N ALA A 318 -17.96 -14.04 -4.41
CA ALA A 318 -16.69 -13.48 -4.85
C ALA A 318 -15.48 -14.11 -4.14
N LEU A 319 -15.57 -14.32 -2.82
CA LEU A 319 -14.52 -14.97 -2.06
C LEU A 319 -14.33 -16.43 -2.47
N ALA A 320 -15.41 -17.19 -2.60
CA ALA A 320 -15.36 -18.58 -3.07
C ALA A 320 -14.73 -18.66 -4.46
N GLY A 321 -15.12 -17.77 -5.39
CA GLY A 321 -14.56 -17.68 -6.73
C GLY A 321 -13.06 -17.33 -6.72
N LEU A 322 -12.62 -16.42 -5.86
CA LEU A 322 -11.19 -16.10 -5.69
C LEU A 322 -10.39 -17.32 -5.24
N ILE A 323 -10.90 -18.08 -4.25
CA ILE A 323 -10.21 -19.27 -3.72
C ILE A 323 -10.16 -20.38 -4.78
N LEU A 324 -11.26 -20.65 -5.47
CA LEU A 324 -11.31 -21.66 -6.54
C LEU A 324 -10.38 -21.27 -7.70
N GLY A 325 -10.39 -20.02 -8.09
CA GLY A 325 -9.48 -19.50 -9.13
C GLY A 325 -8.00 -19.63 -8.75
N GLU A 326 -7.64 -19.38 -7.48
CA GLU A 326 -6.27 -19.55 -7.01
C GLU A 326 -5.85 -21.03 -7.00
N ILE A 327 -6.73 -21.94 -6.60
CA ILE A 327 -6.46 -23.40 -6.63
C ILE A 327 -6.22 -23.84 -8.07
N ALA A 328 -7.09 -23.47 -9.01
CA ALA A 328 -6.95 -23.82 -10.43
C ALA A 328 -5.64 -23.25 -10.99
N ARG A 329 -5.29 -21.99 -10.65
CA ARG A 329 -4.02 -21.37 -11.05
C ARG A 329 -2.81 -22.14 -10.53
N CYS A 330 -2.81 -22.55 -9.27
CA CYS A 330 -1.74 -23.35 -8.68
C CYS A 330 -1.62 -24.73 -9.36
N ALA A 331 -2.75 -25.36 -9.68
CA ALA A 331 -2.80 -26.63 -10.41
C ALA A 331 -2.39 -26.52 -11.89
N GLY A 332 -2.27 -25.30 -12.42
CA GLY A 332 -1.88 -25.04 -13.80
C GLY A 332 -3.05 -24.94 -14.78
N ASP A 333 -4.28 -25.05 -14.32
CA ASP A 333 -5.48 -24.85 -15.14
C ASP A 333 -5.82 -23.36 -15.22
N LEU A 334 -5.10 -22.66 -16.11
CA LEU A 334 -5.17 -21.22 -16.23
C LEU A 334 -6.51 -20.71 -16.80
N ASP A 335 -7.22 -21.52 -17.57
CA ASP A 335 -8.50 -21.14 -18.19
C ASP A 335 -9.64 -21.25 -17.18
N GLU A 336 -9.66 -22.31 -16.36
CA GLU A 336 -10.57 -22.43 -15.23
C GLU A 336 -10.32 -21.34 -14.19
N ALA A 337 -9.05 -21.10 -13.86
CA ALA A 337 -8.65 -20.03 -12.96
C ALA A 337 -9.16 -18.66 -13.41
N GLU A 338 -8.98 -18.33 -14.68
CA GLU A 338 -9.42 -17.05 -15.26
C GLU A 338 -10.94 -16.93 -15.24
N THR A 339 -11.67 -18.01 -15.45
CA THR A 339 -13.14 -18.04 -15.39
C THR A 339 -13.64 -17.67 -13.99
N HIS A 340 -13.14 -18.33 -12.95
CA HIS A 340 -13.49 -18.04 -11.56
C HIS A 340 -13.11 -16.62 -11.13
N LEU A 341 -11.91 -16.18 -11.52
CA LEU A 341 -11.40 -14.87 -11.13
C LEU A 341 -12.15 -13.72 -11.82
N ASN A 342 -12.53 -13.84 -13.09
CA ASN A 342 -13.30 -12.82 -13.78
C ASN A 342 -14.70 -12.64 -13.15
N GLU A 343 -15.36 -13.74 -12.77
CA GLU A 343 -16.65 -13.65 -12.06
C GLU A 343 -16.47 -13.03 -10.66
N ALA A 344 -15.41 -13.41 -9.94
CA ALA A 344 -15.08 -12.80 -8.65
C ALA A 344 -14.79 -11.30 -8.78
N GLU A 345 -14.06 -10.86 -9.85
CA GLU A 345 -13.84 -9.42 -10.11
C GLU A 345 -15.15 -8.67 -10.31
N ARG A 346 -16.06 -9.24 -11.10
CA ARG A 346 -17.36 -8.64 -11.36
C ARG A 346 -18.19 -8.46 -10.07
N LEU A 347 -18.20 -9.47 -9.22
CA LEU A 347 -18.91 -9.45 -7.94
C LEU A 347 -18.29 -8.45 -6.95
N HIS A 348 -16.95 -8.43 -6.80
CA HIS A 348 -16.27 -7.46 -5.94
C HIS A 348 -16.47 -6.02 -6.43
N SER A 349 -16.48 -5.80 -7.74
CA SER A 349 -16.74 -4.48 -8.34
C SER A 349 -18.17 -4.01 -8.02
N GLY A 350 -19.15 -4.89 -8.10
CA GLY A 350 -20.55 -4.59 -7.77
C GLY A 350 -20.76 -4.28 -6.28
N ALA A 351 -19.98 -4.90 -5.41
CA ALA A 351 -20.02 -4.70 -3.96
C ALA A 351 -19.10 -3.57 -3.45
N ASN A 352 -18.34 -2.91 -4.33
CA ASN A 352 -17.27 -1.95 -3.99
C ASN A 352 -16.24 -2.50 -2.99
N ALA A 353 -15.93 -3.80 -3.08
CA ALA A 353 -14.98 -4.50 -2.21
C ALA A 353 -13.56 -4.36 -2.77
N LEU A 354 -12.90 -3.23 -2.47
CA LEU A 354 -11.60 -2.86 -3.05
C LEU A 354 -10.52 -3.91 -2.82
N SER A 355 -10.34 -4.39 -1.59
CA SER A 355 -9.32 -5.40 -1.27
C SER A 355 -9.49 -6.69 -2.06
N GLY A 356 -10.71 -7.20 -2.14
CA GLY A 356 -11.03 -8.42 -2.90
C GLY A 356 -10.75 -8.23 -4.39
N ARG A 357 -11.13 -7.08 -4.96
CA ARG A 357 -10.85 -6.75 -6.35
C ARG A 357 -9.36 -6.67 -6.66
N VAL A 358 -8.57 -6.07 -5.76
CA VAL A 358 -7.11 -6.03 -5.90
C VAL A 358 -6.51 -7.42 -5.94
N LEU A 359 -6.91 -8.32 -5.03
CA LEU A 359 -6.41 -9.69 -5.00
C LEU A 359 -6.78 -10.47 -6.26
N VAL A 360 -8.00 -10.29 -6.77
CA VAL A 360 -8.40 -10.92 -8.04
C VAL A 360 -7.56 -10.39 -9.21
N LEU A 361 -7.38 -9.06 -9.32
CA LEU A 361 -6.56 -8.46 -10.37
C LEU A 361 -5.09 -8.90 -10.28
N GLU A 362 -4.57 -9.09 -9.08
CA GLU A 362 -3.25 -9.65 -8.83
C GLU A 362 -3.13 -11.08 -9.41
N ARG A 363 -4.11 -11.96 -9.14
CA ARG A 363 -4.12 -13.32 -9.68
C ARG A 363 -4.27 -13.37 -11.19
N LEU A 364 -5.12 -12.53 -11.75
CA LEU A 364 -5.23 -12.37 -13.21
C LEU A 364 -3.91 -11.89 -13.85
N ALA A 365 -3.18 -11.00 -13.17
CA ALA A 365 -1.86 -10.57 -13.63
C ALA A 365 -0.82 -11.70 -13.56
N GLU A 366 -0.88 -12.57 -12.55
CA GLU A 366 -0.04 -13.78 -12.48
C GLU A 366 -0.35 -14.76 -13.62
N ILE A 367 -1.62 -14.98 -13.97
CA ILE A 367 -2.02 -15.78 -15.12
C ILE A 367 -1.45 -15.19 -16.42
N ALA A 368 -1.58 -13.88 -16.60
CA ALA A 368 -1.00 -13.20 -17.76
C ALA A 368 0.53 -13.36 -17.84
N LEU A 369 1.24 -13.29 -16.69
CA LEU A 369 2.68 -13.55 -16.64
C LEU A 369 3.02 -15.01 -16.96
N ALA A 370 2.24 -15.98 -16.49
CA ALA A 370 2.42 -17.38 -16.81
C ALA A 370 2.26 -17.66 -18.31
N ARG A 371 1.37 -16.92 -18.98
CA ARG A 371 1.18 -16.97 -20.45
C ARG A 371 2.19 -16.11 -21.22
N GLY A 372 3.16 -15.48 -20.56
CA GLY A 372 4.14 -14.59 -21.20
C GLY A 372 3.61 -13.21 -21.60
N GLN A 373 2.41 -12.84 -21.21
CA GLN A 373 1.70 -11.62 -21.61
C GLN A 373 2.04 -10.44 -20.68
N LYS A 374 3.31 -10.03 -20.63
CA LYS A 374 3.82 -9.01 -19.71
C LYS A 374 3.05 -7.67 -19.79
N TRP A 375 2.68 -7.24 -20.98
CA TRP A 375 1.93 -5.99 -21.15
C TRP A 375 0.53 -6.06 -20.52
N GLN A 376 -0.16 -7.18 -20.68
CA GLN A 376 -1.47 -7.39 -20.05
C GLN A 376 -1.34 -7.43 -18.53
N ALA A 377 -0.34 -8.14 -18.00
CA ALA A 377 -0.04 -8.16 -16.58
C ALA A 377 0.21 -6.75 -16.03
N GLY A 378 1.01 -5.93 -16.71
CA GLY A 378 1.26 -4.54 -16.33
C GLY A 378 -0.02 -3.70 -16.27
N ARG A 379 -0.94 -3.86 -17.24
CA ARG A 379 -2.25 -3.17 -17.20
C ARG A 379 -3.11 -3.59 -16.02
N LEU A 380 -3.14 -4.86 -15.69
CA LEU A 380 -3.89 -5.38 -14.53
C LEU A 380 -3.32 -4.83 -13.23
N VAL A 381 -2.00 -4.79 -13.10
CA VAL A 381 -1.31 -4.18 -11.94
C VAL A 381 -1.66 -2.70 -11.82
N GLN A 382 -1.62 -1.92 -12.90
CA GLN A 382 -1.97 -0.49 -12.85
C GLN A 382 -3.43 -0.27 -12.43
N ARG A 383 -4.37 -1.10 -12.89
CA ARG A 383 -5.76 -1.05 -12.43
C ARG A 383 -5.86 -1.33 -10.93
N ALA A 384 -5.13 -2.34 -10.45
CA ALA A 384 -5.15 -2.75 -9.05
C ALA A 384 -4.52 -1.71 -8.10
N LEU A 385 -3.49 -0.95 -8.55
CA LEU A 385 -2.80 0.04 -7.73
C LEU A 385 -3.74 1.16 -7.25
N GLY A 386 -4.65 1.63 -8.11
CA GLY A 386 -5.63 2.66 -7.72
C GLY A 386 -6.52 2.23 -6.56
N ASP A 387 -7.00 0.99 -6.59
CA ASP A 387 -7.84 0.42 -5.54
C ASP A 387 -7.03 0.07 -4.28
N ALA A 388 -5.80 -0.43 -4.48
CA ALA A 388 -4.91 -0.80 -3.38
C ALA A 388 -4.56 0.39 -2.49
N THR A 389 -4.33 1.58 -3.07
CA THR A 389 -4.05 2.80 -2.31
C THR A 389 -5.23 3.27 -1.47
N GLN A 390 -6.45 2.94 -1.85
CA GLN A 390 -7.68 3.29 -1.14
C GLN A 390 -8.14 2.19 -0.16
N SER A 391 -7.50 1.01 -0.23
CA SER A 391 -7.83 -0.11 0.64
C SER A 391 -7.20 0.05 2.03
N TRP A 392 -7.90 -0.38 3.06
CA TRP A 392 -7.35 -0.48 4.41
C TRP A 392 -6.19 -1.48 4.53
N LEU A 393 -6.06 -2.40 3.57
CA LEU A 393 -4.92 -3.32 3.42
C LEU A 393 -3.78 -2.74 2.54
N SER A 394 -3.77 -1.44 2.25
CA SER A 394 -2.81 -0.82 1.31
C SER A 394 -1.36 -1.24 1.56
N ASN A 395 -0.90 -1.22 2.82
CA ASN A 395 0.47 -1.61 3.21
C ASN A 395 0.84 -3.07 2.87
N HIS A 396 -0.17 -3.95 2.71
CA HIS A 396 0.01 -5.33 2.29
C HIS A 396 -0.07 -5.47 0.78
N LEU A 397 -1.11 -4.90 0.19
CA LEU A 397 -1.44 -5.04 -1.22
C LEU A 397 -0.43 -4.35 -2.13
N LEU A 398 0.06 -3.17 -1.76
CA LEU A 398 1.07 -2.45 -2.55
C LEU A 398 2.38 -3.23 -2.68
N LEU A 399 2.85 -3.88 -1.62
CA LEU A 399 4.06 -4.74 -1.67
C LEU A 399 3.90 -5.89 -2.66
N ARG A 400 2.73 -6.52 -2.68
CA ARG A 400 2.40 -7.64 -3.56
C ARG A 400 2.31 -7.19 -5.02
N LEU A 401 1.58 -6.09 -5.27
CA LEU A 401 1.46 -5.53 -6.62
C LEU A 401 2.80 -5.05 -7.17
N GLN A 402 3.67 -4.51 -6.31
CA GLN A 402 4.99 -4.05 -6.73
C GLN A 402 5.89 -5.21 -7.15
N ALA A 403 5.75 -6.39 -6.53
CA ALA A 403 6.41 -7.61 -7.00
C ALA A 403 6.01 -7.96 -8.45
N LEU A 404 4.73 -7.81 -8.77
CA LEU A 404 4.22 -8.04 -10.14
C LEU A 404 4.66 -6.94 -11.09
N ALA A 405 4.73 -5.69 -10.66
CA ALA A 405 5.24 -4.58 -11.47
C ALA A 405 6.68 -4.85 -11.92
N VAL A 406 7.55 -5.30 -11.01
CA VAL A 406 8.93 -5.71 -11.35
C VAL A 406 8.93 -6.84 -12.39
N ARG A 407 8.10 -7.87 -12.22
CA ARG A 407 8.03 -9.02 -13.14
C ARG A 407 7.42 -8.68 -14.51
N ALA A 408 6.46 -7.76 -14.54
CA ALA A 408 5.75 -7.33 -15.75
C ALA A 408 6.53 -6.27 -16.55
N ALA A 409 7.52 -5.62 -15.96
CA ALA A 409 8.33 -4.59 -16.62
C ALA A 409 9.00 -5.14 -17.88
N THR A 410 8.97 -4.33 -18.96
CA THR A 410 9.43 -4.72 -20.29
C THR A 410 10.73 -4.05 -20.72
N THR A 411 11.17 -3.03 -19.99
CA THR A 411 12.43 -2.32 -20.25
C THR A 411 13.25 -2.21 -18.96
N PRO A 412 14.60 -2.09 -19.05
CA PRO A 412 15.46 -1.93 -17.86
C PRO A 412 15.04 -0.76 -16.98
N GLU A 413 14.68 0.38 -17.57
CA GLU A 413 14.28 1.60 -16.85
C GLU A 413 13.01 1.36 -16.02
N LYS A 414 12.02 0.65 -16.59
CA LYS A 414 10.78 0.28 -15.88
C LYS A 414 11.05 -0.73 -14.76
N VAL A 415 12.03 -1.62 -14.93
CA VAL A 415 12.44 -2.55 -13.87
C VAL A 415 13.07 -1.78 -12.72
N GLU A 416 13.97 -0.86 -13.01
CA GLU A 416 14.64 -0.02 -12.02
C GLU A 416 13.63 0.84 -11.25
N ASP A 417 12.74 1.54 -11.95
CA ASP A 417 11.69 2.36 -11.33
C ASP A 417 10.77 1.53 -10.43
N ALA A 418 10.36 0.33 -10.88
CA ALA A 418 9.56 -0.58 -10.09
C ALA A 418 10.29 -1.06 -8.83
N ILE A 419 11.60 -1.34 -8.91
CA ILE A 419 12.41 -1.71 -7.75
C ILE A 419 12.54 -0.54 -6.78
N LEU A 420 12.85 0.66 -7.25
CA LEU A 420 12.98 1.87 -6.42
C LEU A 420 11.67 2.21 -5.71
N THR A 421 10.55 2.10 -6.41
CA THR A 421 9.22 2.29 -5.80
C THR A 421 8.95 1.22 -4.74
N GLY A 422 9.30 -0.03 -5.01
CA GLY A 422 9.19 -1.12 -4.04
C GLY A 422 10.04 -0.91 -2.79
N ASP A 423 11.24 -0.39 -2.94
CA ASP A 423 12.16 -0.14 -1.83
C ASP A 423 11.61 0.91 -0.85
N ARG A 424 10.87 1.91 -1.34
CA ARG A 424 10.20 2.90 -0.49
C ARG A 424 9.09 2.27 0.38
N LEU A 425 8.50 1.16 -0.06
CA LEU A 425 7.48 0.41 0.69
C LEU A 425 8.10 -0.54 1.74
N LEU A 426 9.37 -0.89 1.62
CA LEU A 426 10.08 -1.79 2.54
C LEU A 426 10.54 -1.06 3.83
N THR A 427 9.62 -0.41 4.51
CA THR A 427 9.87 0.26 5.79
C THR A 427 10.03 -0.76 6.93
N PRO A 428 10.55 -0.36 8.12
CA PRO A 428 10.64 -1.26 9.28
C PRO A 428 9.30 -1.85 9.74
N GLY A 429 8.18 -1.17 9.46
CA GLY A 429 6.82 -1.64 9.75
C GLY A 429 6.16 -2.44 8.62
N ALA A 430 6.85 -2.67 7.50
CA ALA A 430 6.29 -3.39 6.37
C ALA A 430 6.00 -4.86 6.73
N CYS A 431 4.88 -5.37 6.25
CA CYS A 431 4.51 -6.77 6.43
C CYS A 431 5.56 -7.69 5.82
N GLN A 432 6.24 -8.47 6.66
CA GLN A 432 7.32 -9.36 6.22
C GLN A 432 6.84 -10.38 5.17
N PRO A 433 5.76 -11.17 5.41
CA PRO A 433 5.22 -12.08 4.42
C PRO A 433 4.87 -11.42 3.08
N CYS A 434 4.12 -10.31 3.10
CA CYS A 434 3.70 -9.63 1.87
C CYS A 434 4.89 -9.03 1.10
N SER A 435 6.02 -8.76 1.76
CA SER A 435 7.23 -8.25 1.13
C SER A 435 8.03 -9.31 0.37
N MET A 436 7.79 -10.61 0.62
CA MET A 436 8.62 -11.70 0.09
C MET A 436 8.62 -11.75 -1.44
N GLY A 437 7.44 -11.62 -2.06
CA GLY A 437 7.33 -11.58 -3.51
C GLY A 437 8.18 -10.47 -4.15
N LEU A 438 8.13 -9.27 -3.55
CA LEU A 438 8.91 -8.12 -4.01
C LEU A 438 10.42 -8.34 -3.84
N ARG A 439 10.87 -8.86 -2.71
CA ARG A 439 12.29 -9.14 -2.46
C ARG A 439 12.85 -10.15 -3.44
N ILE A 440 12.11 -11.24 -3.70
CA ILE A 440 12.50 -12.29 -4.65
C ILE A 440 12.48 -11.76 -6.09
N ALA A 441 11.42 -11.08 -6.51
CA ALA A 441 11.31 -10.54 -7.86
C ALA A 441 12.42 -9.51 -8.15
N SER A 442 12.69 -8.61 -7.21
CA SER A 442 13.77 -7.63 -7.33
C SER A 442 15.15 -8.29 -7.40
N ALA A 443 15.41 -9.33 -6.59
CA ALA A 443 16.67 -10.07 -6.65
C ALA A 443 16.88 -10.76 -8.01
N VAL A 444 15.83 -11.36 -8.57
CA VAL A 444 15.88 -11.97 -9.90
C VAL A 444 16.17 -10.92 -10.99
N ALA A 445 15.50 -9.78 -10.94
CA ALA A 445 15.70 -8.70 -11.90
C ALA A 445 17.12 -8.08 -11.79
N LEU A 446 17.61 -7.83 -10.58
CA LEU A 446 18.97 -7.33 -10.33
C LEU A 446 20.05 -8.33 -10.75
N THR A 447 19.75 -9.64 -10.71
CA THR A 447 20.68 -10.66 -11.24
C THR A 447 20.87 -10.48 -12.74
N GLN A 448 19.81 -10.15 -13.49
CA GLN A 448 19.90 -9.87 -14.92
C GLN A 448 20.66 -8.57 -15.23
N ALA A 449 20.61 -7.60 -14.32
CA ALA A 449 21.37 -6.35 -14.41
C ALA A 449 22.84 -6.49 -13.96
N GLY A 450 23.24 -7.62 -13.35
CA GLY A 450 24.59 -7.87 -12.86
C GLY A 450 24.91 -7.33 -11.47
N GLU A 451 23.91 -6.81 -10.74
CA GLU A 451 24.03 -6.14 -9.44
C GLU A 451 24.16 -7.15 -8.27
N MET A 452 25.19 -8.01 -8.30
CA MET A 452 25.30 -9.20 -7.45
C MET A 452 25.32 -8.91 -5.95
N GLU A 453 25.89 -7.79 -5.51
CA GLU A 453 25.91 -7.39 -4.09
C GLU A 453 24.49 -7.10 -3.58
N GLN A 454 23.69 -6.42 -4.37
CA GLN A 454 22.29 -6.14 -4.04
C GLN A 454 21.46 -7.43 -4.04
N VAL A 455 21.73 -8.36 -4.98
CA VAL A 455 21.09 -9.68 -5.05
C VAL A 455 21.34 -10.46 -3.78
N ASP A 456 22.61 -10.57 -3.34
CA ASP A 456 22.96 -11.30 -2.12
C ASP A 456 22.25 -10.74 -0.90
N ARG A 457 22.26 -9.42 -0.74
CA ARG A 457 21.61 -8.74 0.37
C ARG A 457 20.10 -9.04 0.42
N ARG A 458 19.40 -8.95 -0.71
CA ARG A 458 17.95 -9.19 -0.79
C ARG A 458 17.58 -10.65 -0.54
N LEU A 459 18.33 -11.61 -1.12
CA LEU A 459 18.07 -13.03 -0.94
C LEU A 459 18.38 -13.49 0.49
N ASN A 460 19.49 -13.03 1.08
CA ASN A 460 19.84 -13.34 2.47
C ASN A 460 18.74 -12.84 3.44
N GLU A 461 18.23 -11.65 3.20
CA GLU A 461 17.12 -11.14 4.02
C GLU A 461 15.83 -11.90 3.80
N ALA A 462 15.49 -12.23 2.56
CA ALA A 462 14.33 -13.04 2.26
C ALA A 462 14.43 -14.46 2.87
N GLU A 463 15.61 -15.08 2.85
CA GLU A 463 15.87 -16.36 3.52
C GLU A 463 15.73 -16.24 5.04
N ARG A 464 16.21 -15.17 5.66
CA ARG A 464 16.04 -14.89 7.08
C ARG A 464 14.56 -14.77 7.45
N ILE A 465 13.79 -14.05 6.64
CA ILE A 465 12.34 -13.90 6.84
C ILE A 465 11.67 -15.27 6.67
N ALA A 466 11.92 -16.00 5.60
CA ALA A 466 11.36 -17.33 5.36
C ALA A 466 11.68 -18.31 6.50
N GLY A 467 12.87 -18.19 7.10
CA GLY A 467 13.30 -19.01 8.25
C GLY A 467 12.38 -18.87 9.47
N MET A 468 11.77 -17.72 9.68
CA MET A 468 10.79 -17.51 10.76
C MET A 468 9.53 -18.36 10.59
N TRP A 469 9.24 -18.81 9.38
CA TRP A 469 8.10 -19.69 9.02
C TRP A 469 8.56 -21.05 8.47
N GLN A 470 9.73 -21.54 8.88
CA GLN A 470 10.29 -22.84 8.47
C GLN A 470 10.39 -23.01 6.93
N GLY A 471 10.71 -21.90 6.24
CA GLY A 471 10.76 -21.83 4.78
C GLY A 471 9.42 -21.45 4.14
N GLY A 472 8.31 -21.86 4.72
CA GLY A 472 6.96 -21.49 4.29
C GLY A 472 6.72 -21.62 2.79
N PRO A 473 5.78 -20.84 2.24
CA PRO A 473 5.42 -20.87 0.81
C PRO A 473 6.53 -20.35 -0.11
N TRP A 474 7.56 -19.71 0.42
CA TRP A 474 8.60 -19.03 -0.38
C TRP A 474 9.82 -19.88 -0.64
N ALA A 475 9.96 -21.02 0.03
CA ALA A 475 11.17 -21.86 -0.05
C ALA A 475 11.51 -22.26 -1.48
N ALA A 476 10.51 -22.70 -2.27
CA ALA A 476 10.72 -23.07 -3.67
C ALA A 476 11.20 -21.87 -4.52
N ALA A 477 10.55 -20.71 -4.39
CA ALA A 477 10.90 -19.50 -5.12
C ALA A 477 12.30 -18.96 -4.73
N LEU A 478 12.70 -19.08 -3.47
CA LEU A 478 14.04 -18.72 -3.01
C LEU A 478 15.11 -19.62 -3.63
N TRP A 479 14.88 -20.93 -3.68
CA TRP A 479 15.78 -21.85 -4.35
C TRP A 479 15.88 -21.57 -5.85
N GLU A 480 14.76 -21.27 -6.51
CA GLU A 480 14.77 -20.85 -7.92
C GLU A 480 15.60 -19.56 -8.11
N ALA A 481 15.37 -18.53 -7.29
CA ALA A 481 16.12 -17.27 -7.36
C ALA A 481 17.63 -17.48 -7.11
N ARG A 482 18.00 -18.33 -6.16
CA ARG A 482 19.41 -18.73 -5.96
C ARG A 482 19.98 -19.48 -7.15
N GLY A 483 19.18 -20.31 -7.80
CA GLY A 483 19.57 -21.01 -9.05
C GLY A 483 19.90 -19.98 -10.14
N ILE A 484 19.05 -18.99 -10.35
CA ILE A 484 19.25 -17.90 -11.32
C ILE A 484 20.54 -17.10 -11.00
N GLN A 485 20.73 -16.72 -9.76
CA GLN A 485 21.93 -16.04 -9.31
C GLN A 485 23.21 -16.84 -9.60
N ARG A 486 23.22 -18.13 -9.23
CA ARG A 486 24.38 -19.00 -9.42
C ARG A 486 24.67 -19.27 -10.89
N GLN A 487 23.63 -19.34 -11.72
CA GLN A 487 23.76 -19.42 -13.18
C GLN A 487 24.46 -18.16 -13.75
N ALA A 488 24.04 -16.98 -13.33
CA ALA A 488 24.66 -15.72 -13.73
C ALA A 488 26.13 -15.63 -13.28
N GLN A 489 26.46 -16.19 -12.12
CA GLN A 489 27.84 -16.33 -11.62
C GLN A 489 28.64 -17.45 -12.31
N SER A 490 28.10 -18.08 -13.36
CA SER A 490 28.71 -19.20 -14.07
C SER A 490 28.97 -20.46 -13.22
N ASN A 491 28.33 -20.57 -12.05
CA ASN A 491 28.42 -21.74 -11.16
C ASN A 491 27.37 -22.78 -11.50
N LYS A 492 27.60 -23.50 -12.61
CA LYS A 492 26.64 -24.47 -13.16
C LYS A 492 26.22 -25.54 -12.17
N VAL A 493 27.15 -26.09 -11.40
CA VAL A 493 26.87 -27.20 -10.45
C VAL A 493 25.88 -26.73 -9.36
N ARG A 494 26.17 -25.57 -8.75
CA ARG A 494 25.28 -25.03 -7.71
C ARG A 494 23.95 -24.51 -8.29
N ALA A 495 23.94 -24.03 -9.53
CA ALA A 495 22.70 -23.62 -10.20
C ALA A 495 21.79 -24.83 -10.43
N LEU A 496 22.32 -25.94 -10.97
CA LEU A 496 21.57 -27.17 -11.19
C LEU A 496 20.99 -27.73 -9.88
N ALA A 497 21.79 -27.78 -8.82
CA ALA A 497 21.34 -28.25 -7.51
C ALA A 497 20.20 -27.37 -6.97
N ALA A 498 20.29 -26.03 -7.13
CA ALA A 498 19.26 -25.12 -6.67
C ALA A 498 17.95 -25.23 -7.46
N PHE A 499 18.04 -25.36 -8.79
CA PHE A 499 16.83 -25.58 -9.61
C PHE A 499 16.19 -26.95 -9.35
N ALA A 500 16.98 -28.00 -9.10
CA ALA A 500 16.45 -29.32 -8.73
C ALA A 500 15.68 -29.27 -7.41
N GLU A 501 16.23 -28.58 -6.40
CA GLU A 501 15.56 -28.39 -5.12
C GLU A 501 14.28 -27.55 -5.26
N ALA A 502 14.32 -26.48 -6.07
CA ALA A 502 13.12 -25.70 -6.36
C ALA A 502 12.04 -26.54 -7.05
N ALA A 503 12.42 -27.34 -8.05
CA ALA A 503 11.49 -28.21 -8.79
C ALA A 503 10.81 -29.24 -7.87
N ALA A 504 11.59 -29.91 -6.99
CA ALA A 504 11.06 -30.86 -6.03
C ALA A 504 10.05 -30.19 -5.06
N ARG A 505 10.37 -29.00 -4.56
CA ARG A 505 9.46 -28.24 -3.68
C ARG A 505 8.19 -27.80 -4.39
N TYR A 506 8.27 -27.36 -5.67
CA TYR A 506 7.09 -27.02 -6.44
C TYR A 506 6.22 -28.25 -6.74
N GLU A 507 6.82 -29.43 -6.92
CA GLU A 507 6.09 -30.69 -7.03
C GLU A 507 5.32 -31.01 -5.74
N ASP A 508 6.00 -30.91 -4.59
CA ASP A 508 5.38 -31.09 -3.27
C ASP A 508 4.22 -30.11 -3.01
N LEU A 509 4.31 -28.92 -3.58
CA LEU A 509 3.27 -27.87 -3.50
C LEU A 509 2.16 -28.03 -4.56
N GLY A 510 2.22 -29.03 -5.44
CA GLY A 510 1.25 -29.22 -6.52
C GLY A 510 1.23 -28.07 -7.54
N ARG A 511 2.41 -27.50 -7.86
CA ARG A 511 2.59 -26.36 -8.77
C ARG A 511 3.33 -26.77 -10.06
N PRO A 512 2.68 -27.47 -10.99
CA PRO A 512 3.34 -28.08 -12.15
C PRO A 512 3.96 -27.05 -13.12
N LEU A 513 3.39 -25.87 -13.27
CA LEU A 513 3.95 -24.83 -14.15
C LEU A 513 5.27 -24.28 -13.59
N ASP A 514 5.35 -24.06 -12.29
CA ASP A 514 6.57 -23.58 -11.63
C ASP A 514 7.64 -24.68 -11.61
N GLN A 515 7.25 -25.94 -11.40
CA GLN A 515 8.12 -27.11 -11.52
C GLN A 515 8.72 -27.20 -12.94
N SER A 516 7.87 -27.15 -13.98
CA SER A 516 8.30 -27.23 -15.39
C SER A 516 9.28 -26.11 -15.72
N ARG A 517 9.04 -24.89 -15.27
CA ARG A 517 9.94 -23.75 -15.45
C ARG A 517 11.34 -24.00 -14.84
N CYS A 518 11.40 -24.63 -13.65
CA CYS A 518 12.68 -24.99 -13.04
C CYS A 518 13.40 -26.09 -13.83
N LEU A 519 12.68 -27.08 -14.33
CA LEU A 519 13.25 -28.16 -15.16
C LEU A 519 13.78 -27.63 -16.49
N GLU A 520 13.08 -26.71 -17.13
CA GLU A 520 13.55 -26.00 -18.34
C GLU A 520 14.84 -25.21 -18.08
N ARG A 521 14.94 -24.51 -16.95
CA ARG A 521 16.18 -23.83 -16.53
C ARG A 521 17.34 -24.82 -16.31
N MET A 522 17.07 -25.96 -15.73
CA MET A 522 18.07 -27.03 -15.57
C MET A 522 18.58 -27.50 -16.94
N ALA A 523 17.66 -27.77 -17.87
CA ALA A 523 18.03 -28.20 -19.22
C ALA A 523 18.88 -27.15 -19.95
N ALA A 524 18.60 -25.85 -19.75
CA ALA A 524 19.36 -24.75 -20.35
C ALA A 524 20.78 -24.59 -19.74
N VAL A 525 21.02 -25.06 -18.52
CA VAL A 525 22.34 -25.04 -17.85
C VAL A 525 23.18 -26.27 -18.20
N MET A 526 22.54 -27.40 -18.51
CA MET A 526 23.24 -28.62 -18.93
C MET A 526 23.93 -28.41 -20.28
N PRO A 527 25.17 -28.89 -20.47
CA PRO A 527 25.76 -28.91 -21.80
C PRO A 527 24.90 -29.79 -22.73
N ALA A 528 24.70 -29.34 -23.98
CA ALA A 528 24.03 -30.17 -24.98
C ALA A 528 24.72 -31.53 -25.00
N ALA A 529 23.93 -32.60 -24.79
CA ALA A 529 24.47 -33.98 -24.83
C ALA A 529 25.00 -34.23 -26.24
N GLY A 530 26.32 -34.24 -26.43
CA GLY A 530 27.02 -34.65 -27.63
C GLY A 530 27.23 -33.51 -28.68
N ALA A 531 28.21 -32.61 -28.46
CA ALA A 531 28.96 -31.97 -29.54
C ALA A 531 30.42 -32.41 -29.46
#